data_2f76741f90fe534cb91187f1972f23d8
#
_entry.id   2f76741f90fe534cb91187f1972f23d8
#
_cell.length_a   1.000
_cell.length_b   1.000
_cell.length_c   1.000
_cell.angle_alpha   90.00
_cell.angle_beta   90.00
_cell.angle_gamma   90.00
#
_symmetry.space_group_name_H-M   'P 1'
#
loop_
_entity.id
_entity.type
_entity.pdbx_description
1 polymer ?
#
loop_
_entity_poly.entity_id
_entity_poly.type
_entity_poly.pdbx_seq_one_letter_code
_entity_poly.pdbx_strand_id
1 'polypeptide(L)'
;VWLHCDFGRNGAKPSHPELLDWLATEFRDNGGSLKKLHKLIVMSETYRQASASNPAAEKVDTSNSLLWRQNRRKLEAEAVRDAVLAVTGKLDLTMGGAGWQ
;
A
#
# COMPACT_ATOMS: atom_id res chain seq x y z
N VAL A 1 -1.65 -5.92 -16.78
CA VAL A 1 -3.04 -6.04 -16.28
C VAL A 1 -2.96 -6.52 -14.86
N TRP A 2 -3.36 -5.68 -13.93
CA TRP A 2 -3.25 -5.95 -12.50
C TRP A 2 -4.54 -6.63 -12.03
N LEU A 3 -4.50 -7.95 -11.84
CA LEU A 3 -5.59 -8.75 -11.27
C LEU A 3 -5.56 -8.67 -9.73
N HIS A 4 -5.63 -7.45 -9.18
CA HIS A 4 -5.63 -7.24 -7.72
C HIS A 4 -6.95 -7.65 -7.04
N CYS A 5 -7.96 -8.01 -7.82
CA CYS A 5 -9.28 -8.35 -7.31
C CYS A 5 -9.64 -9.83 -7.51
N ASP A 6 -8.73 -10.63 -8.05
CA ASP A 6 -8.97 -12.06 -8.27
C ASP A 6 -8.29 -12.87 -7.16
N PHE A 7 -9.05 -13.12 -6.10
CA PHE A 7 -8.63 -13.94 -4.98
C PHE A 7 -9.17 -15.35 -5.15
N GLY A 8 -8.32 -16.36 -4.98
CA GLY A 8 -8.72 -17.76 -5.04
C GLY A 8 -8.00 -18.54 -6.14
N ARG A 9 -8.65 -19.60 -6.62
CA ARG A 9 -8.03 -20.60 -7.50
C ARG A 9 -7.49 -20.03 -8.82
N ASN A 10 -8.13 -19.00 -9.35
CA ASN A 10 -7.76 -18.36 -10.62
C ASN A 10 -6.84 -17.16 -10.44
N GLY A 11 -6.62 -16.72 -9.20
CA GLY A 11 -5.73 -15.60 -8.88
C GLY A 11 -4.25 -15.96 -8.93
N ALA A 12 -3.41 -14.93 -8.92
CA ALA A 12 -1.97 -15.12 -8.80
C ALA A 12 -1.60 -15.71 -7.44
N LYS A 13 -0.64 -16.62 -7.43
CA LYS A 13 -0.09 -17.15 -6.18
C LYS A 13 0.61 -16.03 -5.40
N PRO A 14 0.52 -16.03 -4.07
CA PRO A 14 1.25 -15.06 -3.25
C PRO A 14 2.76 -15.19 -3.47
N SER A 15 3.45 -14.06 -3.56
CA SER A 15 4.91 -14.03 -3.70
C SER A 15 5.65 -14.45 -2.42
N HIS A 16 5.01 -14.24 -1.26
CA HIS A 16 5.56 -14.55 0.06
C HIS A 16 4.49 -15.27 0.90
N PRO A 17 4.24 -16.56 0.66
CA PRO A 17 3.17 -17.30 1.36
C PRO A 17 3.41 -17.38 2.86
N GLU A 18 4.66 -17.58 3.31
CA GLU A 18 4.99 -17.65 4.74
C GLU A 18 4.69 -16.32 5.45
N LEU A 19 4.94 -15.18 4.80
CA LEU A 19 4.60 -13.87 5.35
C LEU A 19 3.08 -13.71 5.48
N LEU A 20 2.33 -14.17 4.49
CA LEU A 20 0.87 -14.12 4.52
C LEU A 20 0.31 -14.96 5.67
N ASP A 21 0.81 -16.18 5.85
CA ASP A 21 0.40 -17.08 6.93
C ASP A 21 0.77 -16.51 8.30
N TRP A 22 1.94 -15.92 8.42
CA TRP A 22 2.37 -15.25 9.65
C TRP A 22 1.46 -14.05 9.98
N LEU A 23 1.15 -13.19 9.02
CA LEU A 23 0.24 -12.06 9.22
C LEU A 23 -1.17 -12.52 9.60
N ALA A 24 -1.65 -13.61 9.01
CA ALA A 24 -2.95 -14.19 9.35
C ALA A 24 -2.98 -14.72 10.80
N THR A 25 -1.91 -15.37 11.22
CA THR A 25 -1.76 -15.85 12.60
C THR A 25 -1.69 -14.68 13.58
N GLU A 26 -0.86 -13.69 13.29
CA GLU A 26 -0.71 -12.48 14.11
C GLU A 26 -2.04 -11.71 14.23
N PHE A 27 -2.81 -11.60 13.14
CA PHE A 27 -4.12 -10.99 13.16
C PHE A 27 -5.10 -11.74 14.06
N ARG A 28 -5.16 -13.08 13.95
CA ARG A 28 -6.01 -13.92 14.78
C ARG A 28 -5.64 -13.81 16.25
N ASP A 29 -4.35 -13.94 16.59
CA ASP A 29 -3.88 -14.02 17.98
C ASP A 29 -3.96 -12.63 18.68
N ASN A 30 -3.96 -11.55 17.92
CA ASN A 30 -4.20 -10.17 18.42
C ASN A 30 -5.68 -9.76 18.44
N GLY A 31 -6.60 -10.72 18.42
CA GLY A 31 -8.04 -10.49 18.56
C GLY A 31 -8.71 -9.88 17.33
N GLY A 32 -8.17 -10.11 16.12
CA GLY A 32 -8.77 -9.65 14.87
C GLY A 32 -8.73 -8.13 14.66
N SER A 33 -7.81 -7.42 15.29
CA SER A 33 -7.74 -5.98 15.21
C SER A 33 -7.04 -5.50 13.94
N LEU A 34 -7.80 -5.01 12.96
CA LEU A 34 -7.26 -4.40 11.75
C LEU A 34 -6.33 -3.22 12.04
N LYS A 35 -6.63 -2.42 13.06
CA LYS A 35 -5.78 -1.28 13.43
C LYS A 35 -4.40 -1.72 13.89
N LYS A 36 -4.31 -2.82 14.66
CA LYS A 36 -3.01 -3.39 15.07
C LYS A 36 -2.25 -3.95 13.88
N LEU A 37 -2.94 -4.68 12.99
CA LEU A 37 -2.35 -5.23 11.77
C LEU A 37 -1.82 -4.12 10.85
N HIS A 38 -2.60 -3.08 10.60
CA HIS A 38 -2.15 -1.94 9.79
C HIS A 38 -0.93 -1.26 10.42
N LYS A 39 -0.95 -1.05 11.74
CA LYS A 39 0.21 -0.48 12.44
C LYS A 39 1.46 -1.33 12.25
N LEU A 40 1.34 -2.64 12.38
CA LEU A 40 2.44 -3.59 12.19
C LEU A 40 3.03 -3.46 10.78
N ILE A 41 2.18 -3.43 9.75
CA ILE A 41 2.61 -3.32 8.36
C ILE A 41 3.29 -1.98 8.08
N VAL A 42 2.66 -0.85 8.44
CA VAL A 42 3.19 0.48 8.11
C VAL A 42 4.45 0.84 8.91
N MET A 43 4.68 0.19 10.04
CA MET A 43 5.89 0.36 10.84
C MET A 43 7.03 -0.55 10.40
N SER A 44 6.77 -1.50 9.49
CA SER A 44 7.81 -2.40 9.00
C SER A 44 8.86 -1.66 8.16
N GLU A 45 10.09 -2.14 8.18
CA GLU A 45 11.20 -1.63 7.37
C GLU A 45 10.86 -1.72 5.88
N THR A 46 10.23 -2.81 5.45
CA THR A 46 9.82 -3.04 4.07
C THR A 46 8.84 -1.97 3.57
N TYR A 47 7.84 -1.61 4.38
CA TYR A 47 6.88 -0.57 4.02
C TYR A 47 7.51 0.83 3.97
N ARG A 48 8.48 1.09 4.84
CA ARG A 48 9.14 2.38 5.01
C ARG A 48 10.32 2.60 4.07
N GLN A 49 10.62 1.66 3.19
CA GLN A 49 11.69 1.78 2.21
C GLN A 49 11.49 3.00 1.29
N ALA A 50 12.60 3.59 0.88
CA ALA A 50 12.59 4.63 -0.14
C ALA A 50 12.21 4.06 -1.51
N SER A 51 11.69 4.92 -2.39
CA SER A 51 11.38 4.59 -3.79
C SER A 51 12.56 4.89 -4.74
N ALA A 52 13.76 5.11 -4.20
CA ALA A 52 14.95 5.39 -4.98
C ALA A 52 15.33 4.19 -5.86
N SER A 53 15.88 4.46 -7.04
CA SER A 53 16.40 3.42 -7.92
C SER A 53 17.74 2.91 -7.42
N ASN A 54 17.93 1.59 -7.48
CA ASN A 54 19.21 0.92 -7.25
C ASN A 54 19.51 0.03 -8.46
N PRO A 55 20.44 0.43 -9.35
CA PRO A 55 20.71 -0.31 -10.58
C PRO A 55 21.17 -1.76 -10.37
N ALA A 56 21.82 -2.05 -9.26
CA ALA A 56 22.24 -3.42 -8.93
C ALA A 56 21.03 -4.30 -8.55
N ALA A 57 20.16 -3.81 -7.70
CA ALA A 57 18.92 -4.51 -7.31
C ALA A 57 17.94 -4.63 -8.49
N GLU A 58 17.84 -3.60 -9.33
CA GLU A 58 16.97 -3.60 -10.50
C GLU A 58 17.36 -4.65 -11.56
N LYS A 59 18.66 -4.95 -11.69
CA LYS A 59 19.13 -6.04 -12.55
C LYS A 59 18.72 -7.43 -12.05
N VAL A 60 18.61 -7.60 -10.75
CA VAL A 60 18.25 -8.88 -10.12
C VAL A 60 16.73 -9.06 -10.08
N ASP A 61 16.00 -8.01 -9.73
CA ASP A 61 14.55 -8.04 -9.57
C ASP A 61 13.91 -6.75 -10.11
N THR A 62 13.76 -6.67 -11.42
CA THR A 62 13.15 -5.53 -12.12
C THR A 62 11.70 -5.30 -11.68
N SER A 63 10.97 -6.38 -11.38
CA SER A 63 9.56 -6.34 -10.99
C SER A 63 9.32 -5.94 -9.54
N ASN A 64 10.38 -5.85 -8.74
CA ASN A 64 10.30 -5.62 -7.29
C ASN A 64 9.50 -6.70 -6.54
N SER A 65 9.56 -7.94 -7.01
CA SER A 65 8.90 -9.08 -6.34
C SER A 65 9.47 -9.38 -4.97
N LEU A 66 10.75 -9.08 -4.76
CA LEU A 66 11.44 -9.23 -3.49
C LEU A 66 11.34 -8.01 -2.58
N LEU A 67 10.55 -7.00 -2.97
CA LEU A 67 10.26 -5.81 -2.18
C LEU A 67 11.52 -5.04 -1.74
N TRP A 68 12.50 -4.89 -2.63
CA TRP A 68 13.74 -4.16 -2.33
C TRP A 68 13.60 -2.63 -2.34
N ARG A 69 12.45 -2.10 -2.81
CA ARG A 69 12.09 -0.68 -2.76
C ARG A 69 10.59 -0.49 -2.63
N GLN A 70 10.17 0.70 -2.23
CA GLN A 70 8.79 1.10 -2.36
C GLN A 70 8.46 1.41 -3.83
N ASN A 71 7.37 0.84 -4.34
CA ASN A 71 6.93 1.12 -5.70
C ASN A 71 6.45 2.57 -5.84
N ARG A 72 6.89 3.23 -6.92
CA ARG A 72 6.37 4.56 -7.27
C ARG A 72 4.93 4.43 -7.73
N ARG A 73 4.06 5.22 -7.15
CA ARG A 73 2.64 5.30 -7.52
C ARG A 73 2.31 6.72 -7.92
N LYS A 74 1.52 6.86 -8.97
CA LYS A 74 0.91 8.17 -9.29
C LYS A 74 -0.19 8.43 -8.28
N LEU A 75 -0.28 9.66 -7.80
CA LEU A 75 -1.40 10.11 -7.00
C LEU A 75 -2.65 10.21 -7.88
N GLU A 76 -3.79 9.90 -7.32
CA GLU A 76 -5.09 10.17 -7.92
C GLU A 76 -5.33 11.68 -7.99
N ALA A 77 -6.17 12.12 -8.94
CA ALA A 77 -6.41 13.54 -9.16
C ALA A 77 -6.97 14.23 -7.92
N GLU A 78 -7.83 13.54 -7.19
CA GLU A 78 -8.42 14.00 -5.92
C GLU A 78 -7.34 14.22 -4.86
N ALA A 79 -6.40 13.28 -4.72
CA ALA A 79 -5.31 13.40 -3.76
C ALA A 79 -4.36 14.56 -4.10
N VAL A 80 -4.12 14.82 -5.40
CA VAL A 80 -3.32 15.97 -5.85
C VAL A 80 -4.05 17.27 -5.53
N ARG A 81 -5.36 17.37 -5.84
CA ARG A 81 -6.19 18.53 -5.53
C ARG A 81 -6.19 18.83 -4.04
N ASP A 82 -6.43 17.82 -3.22
CA ASP A 82 -6.49 17.96 -1.77
C ASP A 82 -5.13 18.37 -1.19
N ALA A 83 -4.03 17.84 -1.72
CA ALA A 83 -2.69 18.25 -1.34
C ALA A 83 -2.43 19.74 -1.64
N VAL A 84 -2.86 20.24 -2.83
CA VAL A 84 -2.75 21.66 -3.19
C VAL A 84 -3.59 22.52 -2.25
N LEU A 85 -4.83 22.12 -1.96
CA LEU A 85 -5.70 22.85 -1.03
C LEU A 85 -5.14 22.85 0.40
N ALA A 86 -4.56 21.75 0.85
CA ALA A 86 -3.93 21.64 2.15
C ALA A 86 -2.74 22.61 2.30
N VAL A 87 -1.84 22.64 1.31
CA VAL A 87 -0.66 23.52 1.31
C VAL A 87 -1.06 25.00 1.27
N THR A 88 -2.15 25.32 0.55
CA THR A 88 -2.67 26.70 0.49
C THR A 88 -3.56 27.08 1.67
N GLY A 89 -3.82 26.19 2.60
CA GLY A 89 -4.70 26.42 3.76
C GLY A 89 -6.18 26.53 3.41
N LYS A 90 -6.58 26.09 2.22
CA LYS A 90 -7.97 26.17 1.72
C LYS A 90 -8.71 24.84 1.77
N LEU A 91 -8.09 23.77 2.32
CA LEU A 91 -8.74 22.48 2.45
C LEU A 91 -9.85 22.55 3.52
N ASP A 92 -11.08 22.29 3.08
CA ASP A 92 -12.22 22.11 3.98
C ASP A 92 -12.39 20.62 4.29
N LEU A 93 -12.31 20.27 5.57
CA LEU A 93 -12.46 18.91 6.07
C LEU A 93 -13.90 18.59 6.49
N THR A 94 -14.84 19.49 6.27
CA THR A 94 -16.24 19.28 6.59
C THR A 94 -16.78 18.10 5.77
N MET A 95 -17.32 17.10 6.48
CA MET A 95 -17.87 15.93 5.83
C MET A 95 -19.29 16.22 5.32
N GLY A 96 -19.57 15.73 4.11
CA GLY A 96 -20.88 15.90 3.46
C GLY A 96 -20.87 17.04 2.43
N GLY A 97 -22.04 17.35 1.90
CA GLY A 97 -22.23 18.35 0.86
C GLY A 97 -22.87 17.76 -0.41
N ALA A 98 -23.25 18.66 -1.35
CA ALA A 98 -23.77 18.23 -2.65
C ALA A 98 -22.63 17.61 -3.47
N GLY A 99 -22.92 16.48 -4.11
CA GLY A 99 -22.01 15.91 -5.13
C GLY A 99 -21.84 16.90 -6.29
N TRP A 100 -20.84 16.66 -7.12
CA TRP A 100 -20.63 17.43 -8.35
C TRP A 100 -21.87 17.30 -9.25
N GLN A 101 -22.38 18.43 -9.67
CA GLN A 101 -23.38 18.53 -10.76
C GLN A 101 -22.66 18.81 -12.05
#